data_fcdf1ae3970de81359486ef4ed11c00f
#
_entry.id   fcdf1ae3970de81359486ef4ed11c00f
#
_cell.length_a   1.000
_cell.length_b   1.000
_cell.length_c   1.000
_cell.angle_alpha   90.00
_cell.angle_beta   90.00
_cell.angle_gamma   90.00
#
_symmetry.space_group_name_H-M   'P 1'
#
loop_
_entity.id
_entity.type
_entity.pdbx_description
1 polymer ?
#
loop_
_entity_poly.entity_id
_entity_poly.type
_entity_poly.pdbx_seq_one_letter_code
_entity_poly.pdbx_strand_id
1 'polypeptide(L)'
;MSIITVIINAEHTDTDDYACYAWFTATNELLDYVVYHWESKTIAKKGQAISKSQVDVLDGKSKQVSAVAKSDFNIIQKIDANNNKHIKVTTNQIQSPVKSGDKVGTATFEDRTLVGDGYLPNQGMPSMELVAGKEVKKSFFLKVWWNHFVTFVNEKL
;
A
#
# COMPACT_ATOMS: atom_id res chain seq x y z
N MET A 1 -1.03 4.78 -15.82
CA MET A 1 -2.18 5.50 -15.21
C MET A 1 -3.34 5.37 -16.16
N SER A 2 -4.52 5.01 -15.68
CA SER A 2 -5.76 5.01 -16.49
C SER A 2 -6.63 6.17 -16.01
N ILE A 3 -7.20 6.92 -16.95
CA ILE A 3 -8.05 8.08 -16.65
C ILE A 3 -9.41 7.81 -17.30
N ILE A 4 -10.48 8.03 -16.55
CA ILE A 4 -11.85 7.97 -17.05
C ILE A 4 -12.45 9.37 -16.84
N THR A 5 -12.88 10.00 -17.92
CA THR A 5 -13.56 11.30 -17.87
C THR A 5 -15.02 11.12 -18.22
N VAL A 6 -15.89 11.80 -17.48
CA VAL A 6 -17.32 11.84 -17.75
C VAL A 6 -17.75 13.30 -17.76
N ILE A 7 -18.24 13.79 -18.89
CA ILE A 7 -18.74 15.14 -19.05
C ILE A 7 -20.26 15.06 -19.23
N ILE A 8 -20.97 15.71 -18.33
CA ILE A 8 -22.44 15.78 -18.34
C ILE A 8 -22.83 17.24 -18.52
N ASN A 9 -23.74 17.51 -19.43
CA ASN A 9 -24.32 18.84 -19.64
C ASN A 9 -23.30 19.93 -20.04
N ALA A 10 -22.42 19.64 -21.01
CA ALA A 10 -21.61 20.68 -21.63
C ALA A 10 -22.54 21.68 -22.37
N GLU A 11 -22.22 22.99 -22.25
CA GLU A 11 -23.02 24.03 -22.88
C GLU A 11 -23.16 23.80 -24.39
N HIS A 12 -24.40 23.82 -24.86
CA HIS A 12 -24.73 23.73 -26.28
C HIS A 12 -24.76 25.14 -26.84
N THR A 13 -23.84 25.46 -27.74
CA THR A 13 -23.96 26.71 -28.54
C THR A 13 -24.83 26.43 -29.76
N ASP A 14 -25.73 27.35 -30.09
CA ASP A 14 -26.80 27.22 -31.09
C ASP A 14 -26.35 26.97 -32.56
N THR A 15 -25.10 26.64 -32.79
CA THR A 15 -24.59 26.28 -34.10
C THR A 15 -24.21 24.81 -34.12
N ASP A 16 -24.96 24.00 -34.86
CA ASP A 16 -24.88 22.53 -34.92
C ASP A 16 -23.49 21.94 -35.12
N ASP A 17 -22.55 22.68 -35.70
CA ASP A 17 -21.17 22.22 -35.91
C ASP A 17 -20.27 22.37 -34.67
N TYR A 18 -20.64 23.16 -33.67
CA TYR A 18 -19.80 23.47 -32.52
C TYR A 18 -20.13 22.66 -31.25
N ALA A 19 -21.26 21.98 -31.18
CA ALA A 19 -21.64 21.18 -30.02
C ALA A 19 -20.63 20.07 -29.73
N CYS A 20 -20.07 19.50 -30.79
CA CYS A 20 -19.01 18.48 -30.70
C CYS A 20 -17.71 19.07 -30.15
N TYR A 21 -17.39 20.33 -30.43
CA TYR A 21 -16.19 21.00 -29.97
C TYR A 21 -16.19 21.31 -28.47
N ALA A 22 -17.33 21.68 -27.90
CA ALA A 22 -17.44 21.99 -26.48
C ALA A 22 -17.08 20.76 -25.61
N TRP A 23 -17.57 19.58 -25.97
CA TRP A 23 -17.24 18.35 -25.27
C TRP A 23 -15.78 17.95 -25.43
N PHE A 24 -15.22 18.10 -26.64
CA PHE A 24 -13.80 17.84 -26.89
C PHE A 24 -12.92 18.80 -26.12
N THR A 25 -13.24 20.10 -26.11
CA THR A 25 -12.48 21.10 -25.37
C THR A 25 -12.50 20.83 -23.89
N ALA A 26 -13.68 20.60 -23.29
CA ALA A 26 -13.81 20.30 -21.88
C ALA A 26 -13.10 18.97 -21.51
N THR A 27 -13.15 17.97 -22.38
CA THR A 27 -12.43 16.70 -22.18
C THR A 27 -10.92 16.92 -22.20
N ASN A 28 -10.42 17.66 -23.17
CA ASN A 28 -8.99 17.95 -23.30
C ASN A 28 -8.47 18.76 -22.09
N GLU A 29 -9.19 19.81 -21.69
CA GLU A 29 -8.83 20.62 -20.53
C GLU A 29 -8.77 19.76 -19.25
N LEU A 30 -9.72 18.84 -19.06
CA LEU A 30 -9.72 17.94 -17.93
C LEU A 30 -8.56 16.94 -18.00
N LEU A 31 -8.27 16.38 -19.16
CA LEU A 31 -7.15 15.45 -19.37
C LEU A 31 -5.82 16.17 -19.15
N ASP A 32 -5.65 17.37 -19.71
CA ASP A 32 -4.46 18.18 -19.54
C ASP A 32 -4.26 18.52 -18.05
N TYR A 33 -5.33 18.92 -17.36
CA TYR A 33 -5.26 19.16 -15.93
C TYR A 33 -4.75 17.93 -15.17
N VAL A 34 -5.27 16.73 -15.46
CA VAL A 34 -4.83 15.52 -14.79
C VAL A 34 -3.37 15.18 -15.15
N VAL A 35 -3.00 15.27 -16.43
CA VAL A 35 -1.64 14.93 -16.89
C VAL A 35 -0.59 15.89 -16.32
N TYR A 36 -0.91 17.18 -16.22
CA TYR A 36 0.03 18.18 -15.69
C TYR A 36 0.10 18.22 -14.17
N HIS A 37 -0.92 17.74 -13.45
CA HIS A 37 -0.98 17.87 -12.00
C HIS A 37 -0.86 16.55 -11.24
N TRP A 38 -0.95 15.41 -11.92
CA TRP A 38 -0.94 14.11 -11.26
C TRP A 38 0.10 13.18 -11.87
N GLU A 39 0.76 12.42 -11.04
CA GLU A 39 1.76 11.44 -11.44
C GLU A 39 1.51 10.07 -10.81
N SER A 40 1.98 9.02 -11.49
CA SER A 40 2.08 7.68 -10.90
C SER A 40 3.46 7.54 -10.27
N LYS A 41 3.52 7.38 -8.96
CA LYS A 41 4.77 7.25 -8.22
C LYS A 41 4.93 5.89 -7.58
N THR A 42 6.09 5.27 -7.82
CA THR A 42 6.46 4.03 -7.15
C THR A 42 6.92 4.32 -5.73
N ILE A 43 6.22 3.81 -4.74
CA ILE A 43 6.52 3.95 -3.32
C ILE A 43 7.52 2.88 -2.86
N ALA A 44 7.34 1.65 -3.33
CA ALA A 44 8.25 0.54 -3.07
C ALA A 44 8.29 -0.40 -4.26
N LYS A 45 9.47 -0.95 -4.54
CA LYS A 45 9.66 -2.02 -5.53
C LYS A 45 9.51 -3.39 -4.87
N LYS A 46 9.13 -4.38 -5.65
CA LYS A 46 9.08 -5.78 -5.22
C LYS A 46 10.39 -6.19 -4.51
N GLY A 47 10.26 -6.80 -3.33
CA GLY A 47 11.39 -7.21 -2.51
C GLY A 47 12.05 -6.09 -1.68
N GLN A 48 11.62 -4.85 -1.84
CA GLN A 48 12.14 -3.73 -1.05
C GLN A 48 11.49 -3.73 0.34
N ALA A 49 12.33 -3.57 1.38
CA ALA A 49 11.84 -3.38 2.74
C ALA A 49 11.19 -1.99 2.88
N ILE A 50 9.99 -1.93 3.46
CA ILE A 50 9.31 -0.68 3.75
C ILE A 50 9.65 -0.29 5.18
N SER A 51 10.39 0.82 5.33
CA SER A 51 10.66 1.52 6.59
C SER A 51 10.64 0.61 7.83
N LYS A 52 11.80 0.09 8.24
CA LYS A 52 12.02 -0.65 9.52
C LYS A 52 10.97 -1.73 9.88
N SER A 53 10.21 -2.24 8.91
CA SER A 53 9.18 -3.25 9.14
C SER A 53 9.83 -4.60 9.43
N GLN A 54 10.07 -4.86 10.71
CA GLN A 54 10.45 -6.17 11.21
C GLN A 54 9.22 -6.83 11.83
N VAL A 55 9.11 -8.12 11.63
CA VAL A 55 8.01 -8.95 12.14
C VAL A 55 8.58 -9.94 13.12
N ASP A 56 7.99 -10.02 14.30
CA ASP A 56 8.41 -10.98 15.32
C ASP A 56 8.01 -12.40 14.93
N VAL A 57 8.95 -13.30 15.04
CA VAL A 57 8.77 -14.72 14.73
C VAL A 57 8.87 -15.54 16.01
N LEU A 58 7.75 -16.19 16.35
CA LEU A 58 7.69 -17.10 17.48
C LEU A 58 8.40 -18.44 17.14
N ASP A 59 9.12 -18.98 18.09
CA ASP A 59 9.82 -20.26 18.02
C ASP A 59 10.78 -20.41 16.84
N GLY A 60 11.20 -19.29 16.24
CA GLY A 60 12.13 -19.26 15.13
C GLY A 60 13.60 -19.24 15.58
N LYS A 61 14.50 -19.71 14.70
CA LYS A 61 15.96 -19.52 14.88
C LYS A 61 16.31 -18.03 14.90
N SER A 62 15.60 -17.21 14.14
CA SER A 62 15.64 -15.75 14.19
C SER A 62 14.38 -15.24 14.88
N LYS A 63 14.54 -14.29 15.80
CA LYS A 63 13.40 -13.66 16.49
C LYS A 63 12.60 -12.73 15.58
N GLN A 64 13.23 -12.25 14.50
CA GLN A 64 12.61 -11.28 13.60
C GLN A 64 12.94 -11.59 12.14
N VAL A 65 12.03 -11.22 11.25
CA VAL A 65 12.17 -11.26 9.80
C VAL A 65 11.77 -9.92 9.20
N SER A 66 12.52 -9.46 8.19
CA SER A 66 12.16 -8.23 7.47
C SER A 66 10.93 -8.45 6.61
N ALA A 67 9.95 -7.59 6.72
CA ALA A 67 8.82 -7.53 5.80
C ALA A 67 9.22 -6.75 4.55
N VAL A 68 8.99 -7.34 3.40
CA VAL A 68 9.30 -6.75 2.09
C VAL A 68 8.05 -6.68 1.22
N ALA A 69 8.07 -5.78 0.25
CA ALA A 69 6.99 -5.60 -0.72
C ALA A 69 6.79 -6.86 -1.57
N LYS A 70 5.57 -7.38 -1.65
CA LYS A 70 5.22 -8.53 -2.50
C LYS A 70 5.29 -8.20 -3.99
N SER A 71 4.94 -6.98 -4.36
CA SER A 71 4.93 -6.44 -5.72
C SER A 71 5.33 -4.97 -5.70
N ASP A 72 5.48 -4.37 -6.87
CA ASP A 72 5.66 -2.93 -6.97
C ASP A 72 4.41 -2.20 -6.44
N PHE A 73 4.64 -1.21 -5.59
CA PHE A 73 3.58 -0.41 -5.00
C PHE A 73 3.57 0.97 -5.62
N ASN A 74 2.62 1.18 -6.52
CA ASN A 74 2.43 2.44 -7.22
C ASN A 74 1.20 3.15 -6.69
N ILE A 75 1.31 4.45 -6.50
CA ILE A 75 0.19 5.32 -6.13
C ILE A 75 0.06 6.43 -7.15
N ILE A 76 -1.14 6.98 -7.24
CA ILE A 76 -1.40 8.22 -8.00
C ILE A 76 -1.40 9.35 -6.98
N GLN A 77 -0.61 10.38 -7.23
CA GLN A 77 -0.50 11.54 -6.35
C GLN A 77 -0.43 12.84 -7.16
N LYS A 78 -0.77 13.96 -6.53
CA LYS A 78 -0.54 15.29 -7.10
C LYS A 78 0.96 15.59 -7.15
N ILE A 79 1.46 16.17 -8.24
CA ILE A 79 2.89 16.43 -8.46
C ILE A 79 3.49 17.32 -7.35
N ASP A 80 2.75 18.36 -6.92
CA ASP A 80 3.19 19.30 -5.88
C ASP A 80 2.74 18.90 -4.46
N ALA A 81 2.21 17.69 -4.27
CA ALA A 81 1.80 17.24 -2.96
C ALA A 81 3.02 17.14 -2.04
N ASN A 82 3.13 18.08 -1.12
CA ASN A 82 4.15 18.10 -0.08
C ASN A 82 4.07 16.79 0.72
N ASN A 83 5.16 16.04 0.74
CA ASN A 83 5.25 14.61 1.03
C ASN A 83 4.96 14.20 2.48
N ASN A 84 3.86 14.58 3.07
CA ASN A 84 3.35 13.96 4.29
C ASN A 84 2.78 12.56 4.00
N LYS A 85 3.63 11.72 3.38
CA LYS A 85 3.30 10.34 3.06
C LYS A 85 3.34 9.51 4.32
N HIS A 86 2.19 9.12 4.79
CA HIS A 86 2.09 8.14 5.86
C HIS A 86 1.82 6.77 5.27
N ILE A 87 2.85 5.92 5.31
CA ILE A 87 2.68 4.49 5.07
C ILE A 87 2.45 3.86 6.44
N LYS A 88 1.24 3.40 6.67
CA LYS A 88 0.88 2.63 7.84
C LYS A 88 1.20 1.16 7.57
N VAL A 89 2.13 0.63 8.33
CA VAL A 89 2.49 -0.79 8.28
C VAL A 89 1.81 -1.51 9.42
N THR A 90 1.03 -2.52 9.08
CA THR A 90 0.38 -3.43 10.05
C THR A 90 0.98 -4.81 9.85
N THR A 91 1.67 -5.31 10.87
CA THR A 91 2.27 -6.65 10.87
C THR A 91 1.70 -7.43 12.04
N ASN A 92 1.54 -8.74 11.85
CA ASN A 92 1.14 -9.67 12.90
C ASN A 92 2.35 -10.52 13.28
N GLN A 93 2.44 -10.91 14.55
CA GLN A 93 3.38 -11.91 15.00
C GLN A 93 3.10 -13.23 14.30
N ILE A 94 4.13 -13.91 13.82
CA ILE A 94 4.01 -15.14 13.04
C ILE A 94 4.75 -16.31 13.70
N GLN A 95 4.23 -17.50 13.50
CA GLN A 95 4.81 -18.75 14.03
C GLN A 95 5.81 -19.35 13.03
N SER A 96 6.97 -19.79 13.52
CA SER A 96 7.92 -20.54 12.68
C SER A 96 7.42 -21.97 12.38
N PRO A 97 7.78 -22.60 11.25
CA PRO A 97 8.70 -22.09 10.22
C PRO A 97 8.02 -21.07 9.30
N VAL A 98 8.76 -20.06 8.87
CA VAL A 98 8.32 -19.04 7.92
C VAL A 98 9.12 -19.19 6.65
N LYS A 99 8.45 -19.29 5.51
CA LYS A 99 9.10 -19.34 4.19
C LYS A 99 9.26 -17.92 3.64
N SER A 100 10.29 -17.74 2.80
CA SER A 100 10.38 -16.51 2.02
C SER A 100 9.15 -16.36 1.12
N GLY A 101 8.50 -15.20 1.16
CA GLY A 101 7.25 -14.95 0.43
C GLY A 101 5.96 -15.19 1.21
N ASP A 102 6.02 -15.75 2.43
CA ASP A 102 4.84 -15.87 3.28
C ASP A 102 4.32 -14.49 3.67
N LYS A 103 2.99 -14.32 3.67
CA LYS A 103 2.34 -13.06 4.05
C LYS A 103 2.60 -12.75 5.53
N VAL A 104 3.13 -11.58 5.82
CA VAL A 104 3.48 -11.15 7.19
C VAL A 104 2.81 -9.85 7.62
N GLY A 105 2.14 -9.16 6.71
CA GLY A 105 1.46 -7.92 7.01
C GLY A 105 0.88 -7.23 5.80
N THR A 106 0.51 -5.97 6.01
CA THR A 106 -0.02 -5.08 4.97
C THR A 106 0.54 -3.68 5.18
N ALA A 107 0.90 -3.01 4.10
CA ALA A 107 1.22 -1.60 4.08
C ALA A 107 0.08 -0.85 3.41
N THR A 108 -0.47 0.17 4.07
CA THR A 108 -1.55 1.02 3.57
C THR A 108 -1.01 2.42 3.40
N PHE A 109 -1.31 3.03 2.27
CA PHE A 109 -0.95 4.42 2.00
C PHE A 109 -2.10 5.33 2.43
N GLU A 110 -1.82 6.21 3.39
CA GLU A 110 -2.74 7.24 3.85
C GLU A 110 -2.33 8.58 3.20
N ASP A 111 -3.15 9.07 2.27
CA ASP A 111 -3.00 10.41 1.73
C ASP A 111 -3.88 11.37 2.52
N ARG A 112 -3.24 12.30 3.24
CA ARG A 112 -3.93 13.32 4.03
C ARG A 112 -4.27 14.58 3.22
N THR A 113 -3.88 14.60 1.94
CA THR A 113 -4.10 15.74 1.05
C THR A 113 -5.25 15.54 0.08
N LEU A 114 -5.98 14.43 0.21
CA LEU A 114 -7.14 14.13 -0.61
C LEU A 114 -8.21 15.22 -0.45
N VAL A 115 -8.72 15.68 -1.59
CA VAL A 115 -9.81 16.65 -1.66
C VAL A 115 -11.10 15.88 -2.03
N GLY A 116 -12.21 16.23 -1.39
CA GLY A 116 -13.49 15.55 -1.59
C GLY A 116 -13.57 14.23 -0.82
N ASP A 117 -14.37 13.30 -1.34
CA ASP A 117 -14.62 12.00 -0.70
C ASP A 117 -13.44 11.00 -0.81
N GLY A 118 -12.38 11.42 -1.50
CA GLY A 118 -11.14 10.64 -1.63
C GLY A 118 -11.26 9.47 -2.59
N TYR A 119 -11.30 8.26 -2.07
CA TYR A 119 -11.37 7.05 -2.89
C TYR A 119 -12.83 6.69 -3.24
N LEU A 120 -13.01 6.06 -4.40
CA LEU A 120 -14.32 5.57 -4.80
C LEU A 120 -14.89 4.60 -3.74
N PRO A 121 -16.23 4.58 -3.55
CA PRO A 121 -16.87 3.60 -2.69
C PRO A 121 -16.40 2.18 -3.05
N ASN A 122 -16.04 1.39 -2.05
CA ASN A 122 -15.52 0.02 -2.15
C ASN A 122 -14.08 -0.16 -2.68
N GLN A 123 -13.34 0.89 -3.04
CA GLN A 123 -11.93 0.74 -3.41
C GLN A 123 -10.98 0.86 -2.21
N GLY A 124 -11.36 1.60 -1.20
CA GLY A 124 -10.52 1.83 -0.01
C GLY A 124 -9.19 2.52 -0.31
N MET A 125 -8.36 2.62 0.71
CA MET A 125 -7.00 3.19 0.57
C MET A 125 -6.10 2.21 -0.18
N PRO A 126 -5.18 2.71 -1.04
CA PRO A 126 -4.18 1.86 -1.67
C PRO A 126 -3.42 1.06 -0.64
N SER A 127 -3.40 -0.25 -0.80
CA SER A 127 -2.74 -1.17 0.12
C SER A 127 -1.94 -2.22 -0.63
N MET A 128 -0.91 -2.74 0.04
CA MET A 128 -0.02 -3.75 -0.50
C MET A 128 0.26 -4.82 0.54
N GLU A 129 0.33 -6.07 0.10
CA GLU A 129 0.77 -7.17 0.97
C GLU A 129 2.27 -7.11 1.22
N LEU A 130 2.64 -7.34 2.47
CA LEU A 130 4.02 -7.53 2.91
C LEU A 130 4.29 -9.02 3.10
N VAL A 131 5.45 -9.46 2.62
CA VAL A 131 5.87 -10.85 2.71
C VAL A 131 7.22 -10.96 3.41
N ALA A 132 7.51 -12.14 3.96
CA ALA A 132 8.78 -12.43 4.59
C ALA A 132 9.93 -12.36 3.56
N GLY A 133 10.93 -11.52 3.82
CA GLY A 133 12.08 -11.34 2.92
C GLY A 133 13.06 -12.50 2.93
N LYS A 134 13.02 -13.35 3.95
CA LYS A 134 13.87 -14.55 4.09
C LYS A 134 13.15 -15.65 4.85
N GLU A 135 13.63 -16.87 4.67
CA GLU A 135 13.18 -18.03 5.45
C GLU A 135 13.63 -17.95 6.90
N VAL A 136 12.76 -18.33 7.83
CA VAL A 136 13.08 -18.53 9.25
C VAL A 136 12.70 -19.95 9.65
N LYS A 137 13.70 -20.78 9.89
CA LYS A 137 13.50 -22.17 10.34
C LYS A 137 13.10 -22.20 11.81
N LYS A 138 12.40 -23.24 12.19
CA LYS A 138 12.04 -23.51 13.59
C LYS A 138 13.29 -23.63 14.46
N SER A 139 13.21 -23.12 15.67
CA SER A 139 14.28 -23.26 16.67
C SER A 139 14.34 -24.69 17.19
N PHE A 140 15.44 -25.04 17.85
CA PHE A 140 15.58 -26.36 18.47
C PHE A 140 14.55 -26.54 19.58
N PHE A 141 13.95 -27.74 19.67
CA PHE A 141 12.79 -27.99 20.51
C PHE A 141 12.98 -27.69 22.00
N LEU A 142 14.18 -27.96 22.56
CA LEU A 142 14.49 -27.65 23.95
C LEU A 142 14.43 -26.14 24.25
N LYS A 143 14.88 -25.31 23.28
CA LYS A 143 14.81 -23.86 23.42
C LYS A 143 13.37 -23.35 23.36
N VAL A 144 12.56 -23.94 22.50
CA VAL A 144 11.12 -23.65 22.39
C VAL A 144 10.42 -24.02 23.69
N TRP A 145 10.67 -25.25 24.21
CA TRP A 145 10.10 -25.73 25.47
C TRP A 145 10.50 -24.84 26.65
N TRP A 146 11.80 -24.46 26.75
CA TRP A 146 12.30 -23.57 27.79
C TRP A 146 11.62 -22.19 27.75
N ASN A 147 11.50 -21.59 26.55
CA ASN A 147 10.82 -20.30 26.40
C ASN A 147 9.35 -20.37 26.84
N HIS A 148 8.62 -21.41 26.44
CA HIS A 148 7.24 -21.63 26.86
C HIS A 148 7.13 -21.83 28.38
N PHE A 149 8.07 -22.55 28.98
CA PHE A 149 8.13 -22.75 30.43
C PHE A 149 8.35 -21.42 31.15
N VAL A 150 9.31 -20.61 30.72
CA VAL A 150 9.59 -19.30 31.31
C VAL A 150 8.39 -18.37 31.17
N THR A 151 7.75 -18.34 30.00
CA THR A 151 6.52 -17.53 29.78
C THR A 151 5.40 -17.97 30.75
N PHE A 152 5.18 -19.26 30.85
CA PHE A 152 4.17 -19.83 31.76
C PHE A 152 4.43 -19.47 33.22
N VAL A 153 5.70 -19.51 33.65
CA VAL A 153 6.07 -19.12 35.03
C VAL A 153 5.83 -17.63 35.28
N ASN A 154 6.20 -16.79 34.30
CA ASN A 154 6.04 -15.33 34.42
C ASN A 154 4.58 -14.84 34.37
N GLU A 155 3.69 -15.62 33.73
CA GLU A 155 2.26 -15.27 33.65
C GLU A 155 1.47 -15.76 34.89
N LYS A 156 2.04 -16.70 35.66
CA LYS A 156 1.35 -17.32 36.81
C LYS A 156 1.91 -16.91 38.20
N LEU A 157 3.01 -16.20 38.23
CA LEU A 157 3.61 -15.61 39.44
C LEU A 157 3.47 -14.10 39.40
#